data_85280f616e660e524c7035d243ae1664
#
_entry.id   85280f616e660e524c7035d243ae1664
#
_cell.length_a   1.000
_cell.length_b   1.000
_cell.length_c   1.000
_cell.angle_alpha   90.00
_cell.angle_beta   90.00
_cell.angle_gamma   90.00
#
_symmetry.space_group_name_H-M   'P 1'
#
loop_
_entity.id
_entity.type
_entity.pdbx_description
1 polymer ?
#
loop_
_entity_poly.entity_id
_entity_poly.type
_entity_poly.pdbx_seq_one_letter_code
_entity_poly.pdbx_strand_id
1 'polypeptide(L)'
;MGSGTLRRPRERERAGTGSGIGDATNVVVLNDDHNTFEGVAFALATVVPGVDYDGGMALANKIHSSGSAVVWSGHREQAELYWNQLDGHGLTMAPLG
;
A
#
# COMPACT_ATOMS: atom_id res chain seq x y z
N MET A 1 -15.04 -10.37 -12.61
CA MET A 1 -14.75 -10.54 -12.93
C MET A 1 -14.31 -10.51 -12.96
N GLY A 2 -14.40 -10.67 -12.07
CA GLY A 2 -14.04 -10.52 -12.23
C GLY A 2 -13.53 -10.31 -12.00
N SER A 3 -13.56 -10.15 -11.73
CA SER A 3 -13.04 -10.03 -11.69
C SER A 3 -12.65 -9.78 -11.61
N GLY A 4 -12.37 -9.50 -10.98
CA GLY A 4 -12.08 -9.19 -11.16
C GLY A 4 -11.67 -8.97 -10.93
N THR A 5 -11.56 -8.80 -10.67
CA THR A 5 -11.30 -8.67 -10.65
C THR A 5 -11.05 -8.51 -10.47
N LEU A 6 -10.89 -8.18 -10.05
CA LEU A 6 -10.85 -8.14 -10.03
C LEU A 6 -10.82 -8.08 -9.65
N ARG A 7 -10.57 -7.85 -9.29
CA ARG A 7 -10.75 -7.82 -9.13
C ARG A 7 -10.72 -7.61 -8.74
N ARG A 8 -10.62 -7.42 -8.25
CA ARG A 8 -10.82 -7.24 -8.07
C ARG A 8 -10.83 -7.08 -7.63
N PRO A 9 -10.35 -6.47 -7.27
CA PRO A 9 -10.55 -6.39 -7.12
C PRO A 9 -10.74 -6.16 -6.56
N ARG A 10 -10.95 -5.92 -5.95
CA ARG A 10 -11.33 -5.81 -5.88
C ARG A 10 -11.69 -5.71 -5.48
N GLU A 11 -11.40 -5.36 -5.15
CA GLU A 11 -11.82 -5.40 -5.20
C GLU A 11 -12.22 -5.62 -4.76
N ARG A 12 -12.30 -5.46 -4.17
CA ARG A 12 -12.76 -5.85 -4.13
C ARG A 12 -13.02 -6.02 -3.65
N GLU A 13 -12.90 -5.77 -3.31
CA GLU A 13 -13.18 -6.09 -3.20
C GLU A 13 -13.40 -6.29 -2.74
N ARG A 14 -13.58 -6.17 -2.07
CA ARG A 14 -13.84 -6.63 -1.86
C ARG A 14 -13.87 -7.09 -1.42
N ALA A 15 -13.89 -7.02 -0.97
CA ALA A 15 -13.90 -7.68 -0.74
C ALA A 15 -14.02 -8.10 -0.20
N GLY A 16 -14.08 -8.21 0.34
CA GLY A 16 -14.09 -8.82 0.57
C GLY A 16 -14.10 -9.31 1.16
N THR A 17 -14.24 -9.54 1.45
CA THR A 17 -14.13 -10.32 1.86
C THR A 17 -14.05 -11.02 2.41
N GLY A 18 -14.10 -11.06 2.69
CA GLY A 18 -14.07 -11.89 3.12
C GLY A 18 -13.81 -12.63 3.73
N SER A 19 -14.01 -12.97 3.95
CA SER A 19 -13.79 -13.78 4.62
C SER A 19 -13.01 -14.24 5.16
N GLY A 20 -13.25 -14.53 5.68
CA GLY A 20 -12.59 -15.20 6.56
C GLY A 20 -11.32 -14.84 6.65
N ILE A 21 -11.01 -14.93 5.97
CA ILE A 21 -9.95 -14.49 5.93
C ILE A 21 -9.95 -13.25 5.47
N GLY A 22 -10.89 -12.74 5.31
CA GLY A 22 -11.00 -11.44 4.87
C GLY A 22 -10.47 -10.35 5.73
N ASP A 23 -9.75 -10.68 6.73
CA ASP A 23 -9.28 -9.69 7.68
C ASP A 23 -7.89 -9.19 7.37
N ALA A 24 -7.54 -9.10 6.11
CA ALA A 24 -6.27 -8.52 5.71
C ALA A 24 -6.19 -7.06 6.15
N THR A 25 -5.05 -6.69 6.70
CA THR A 25 -4.76 -5.31 7.09
C THR A 25 -4.02 -4.64 5.95
N ASN A 26 -4.51 -3.48 5.54
CA ASN A 26 -3.93 -2.72 4.44
C ASN A 26 -2.96 -1.68 4.97
N VAL A 27 -1.78 -1.62 4.36
CA VAL A 27 -0.82 -0.54 4.59
C VAL A 27 -1.04 0.48 3.48
N VAL A 28 -1.43 1.69 3.86
CA VAL A 28 -1.85 2.73 2.93
C VAL A 28 -0.94 3.94 3.09
N VAL A 29 -0.37 4.41 1.98
CA VAL A 29 0.43 5.63 1.94
C VAL A 29 -0.41 6.75 1.36
N LEU A 30 -0.37 7.89 2.01
CA LEU A 30 -1.12 9.08 1.60
C LEU A 30 -0.20 10.03 0.85
N ASN A 31 -0.79 10.77 -0.07
CA ASN A 31 -0.06 11.82 -0.77
C ASN A 31 0.27 12.96 0.19
N ASP A 32 1.43 13.56 -0.01
CA ASP A 32 1.83 14.77 0.71
C ASP A 32 2.59 15.66 -0.28
N ASP A 33 3.04 16.82 0.20
CA ASP A 33 3.71 17.80 -0.65
C ASP A 33 5.18 17.99 -0.30
N HIS A 34 5.77 17.06 0.48
CA HIS A 34 7.19 17.15 0.84
C HIS A 34 8.00 15.90 0.50
N ASN A 35 7.37 14.75 0.22
CA ASN A 35 8.10 13.58 -0.26
C ASN A 35 8.21 13.60 -1.78
N THR A 36 9.40 13.28 -2.30
CA THR A 36 9.58 13.16 -3.74
C THR A 36 9.13 11.79 -4.22
N PHE A 37 8.86 11.65 -5.52
CA PHE A 37 8.53 10.35 -6.12
C PHE A 37 9.66 9.35 -5.87
N GLU A 38 10.91 9.78 -6.08
CA GLU A 38 12.08 8.93 -5.89
C GLU A 38 12.22 8.50 -4.44
N GLY A 39 11.98 9.41 -3.50
CA GLY A 39 12.03 9.10 -2.08
C GLY A 39 10.98 8.09 -1.67
N VAL A 40 9.76 8.25 -2.17
CA VAL A 40 8.68 7.29 -1.92
C VAL A 40 9.02 5.94 -2.55
N ALA A 41 9.48 5.94 -3.80
CA ALA A 41 9.83 4.71 -4.51
C ALA A 41 10.95 3.96 -3.78
N PHE A 42 11.97 4.68 -3.32
CA PHE A 42 13.08 4.08 -2.56
C PHE A 42 12.57 3.44 -1.26
N ALA A 43 11.75 4.15 -0.52
CA ALA A 43 11.20 3.64 0.74
C ALA A 43 10.37 2.38 0.51
N LEU A 44 9.51 2.40 -0.50
CA LEU A 44 8.66 1.25 -0.82
C LEU A 44 9.49 0.06 -1.27
N ALA A 45 10.50 0.28 -2.11
CA ALA A 45 11.36 -0.80 -2.58
C ALA A 45 12.22 -1.38 -1.45
N THR A 46 12.57 -0.55 -0.47
CA THR A 46 13.36 -0.99 0.68
C THR A 46 12.54 -1.82 1.66
N VAL A 47 11.29 -1.44 1.89
CA VAL A 47 10.48 -1.99 2.98
C VAL A 47 9.52 -3.08 2.49
N VAL A 48 8.86 -2.86 1.36
CA VAL A 48 7.72 -3.71 0.97
C VAL A 48 8.20 -4.90 0.14
N PRO A 49 7.94 -6.14 0.59
CA PRO A 49 8.33 -7.32 -0.18
C PRO A 49 7.73 -7.30 -1.59
N GLY A 50 8.53 -7.66 -2.56
CA GLY A 50 8.07 -7.76 -3.94
C GLY A 50 7.99 -6.45 -4.69
N VAL A 51 8.31 -5.33 -4.07
CA VAL A 51 8.30 -4.02 -4.72
C VAL A 51 9.74 -3.63 -5.04
N ASP A 52 10.05 -3.53 -6.32
CA ASP A 52 11.33 -2.97 -6.76
C ASP A 52 11.18 -1.46 -6.97
N TYR A 53 12.25 -0.80 -7.41
CA TYR A 53 12.23 0.65 -7.57
C TYR A 53 11.18 1.08 -8.60
N ASP A 54 11.08 0.37 -9.72
CA ASP A 54 10.09 0.68 -10.77
C ASP A 54 8.66 0.50 -10.23
N GLY A 55 8.43 -0.55 -9.45
CA GLY A 55 7.14 -0.76 -8.78
C GLY A 55 6.86 0.34 -7.79
N GLY A 56 7.88 0.77 -7.06
CA GLY A 56 7.77 1.89 -6.14
C GLY A 56 7.41 3.19 -6.84
N MET A 57 8.00 3.44 -8.02
CA MET A 57 7.66 4.63 -8.81
C MET A 57 6.23 4.59 -9.32
N ALA A 58 5.75 3.42 -9.74
CA ALA A 58 4.36 3.26 -10.16
C ALA A 58 3.40 3.55 -8.99
N LEU A 59 3.73 3.06 -7.79
CA LEU A 59 2.93 3.35 -6.60
C LEU A 59 2.99 4.82 -6.23
N ALA A 60 4.17 5.44 -6.32
CA ALA A 60 4.31 6.88 -6.05
C ALA A 60 3.43 7.71 -6.99
N ASN A 61 3.38 7.33 -8.27
CA ASN A 61 2.50 7.95 -9.24
C ASN A 61 1.03 7.81 -8.84
N LYS A 62 0.64 6.62 -8.41
CA LYS A 62 -0.73 6.35 -7.99
C LYS A 62 -1.10 7.17 -6.76
N ILE A 63 -0.20 7.23 -5.78
CA ILE A 63 -0.39 8.02 -4.57
C ILE A 63 -0.60 9.49 -4.95
N HIS A 64 0.24 10.00 -5.85
CA HIS A 64 0.15 11.40 -6.26
C HIS A 64 -1.17 11.69 -7.00
N SER A 65 -1.58 10.82 -7.91
CA SER A 65 -2.76 11.08 -8.74
C SER A 65 -4.07 10.76 -8.04
N SER A 66 -4.08 9.79 -7.12
CA SER A 66 -5.30 9.34 -6.45
C SER A 66 -5.41 9.81 -5.00
N GLY A 67 -4.35 10.35 -4.44
CA GLY A 67 -4.31 10.81 -3.05
C GLY A 67 -3.83 9.74 -2.07
N SER A 68 -3.89 8.47 -2.44
CA SER A 68 -3.43 7.37 -1.60
C SER A 68 -3.28 6.10 -2.42
N ALA A 69 -2.57 5.11 -1.87
CA ALA A 69 -2.52 3.78 -2.45
C ALA A 69 -2.25 2.74 -1.37
N VAL A 70 -2.84 1.57 -1.53
CA VAL A 70 -2.50 0.40 -0.71
C VAL A 70 -1.18 -0.15 -1.27
N VAL A 71 -0.14 -0.17 -0.44
CA VAL A 71 1.17 -0.64 -0.88
C VAL A 71 1.46 -2.08 -0.45
N TRP A 72 0.71 -2.57 0.52
CA TRP A 72 0.83 -3.96 1.00
C TRP A 72 -0.44 -4.33 1.76
N SER A 73 -0.77 -5.62 1.74
CA SER A 73 -1.94 -6.13 2.45
C SER A 73 -1.63 -7.54 2.94
N GLY A 74 -2.03 -7.85 4.17
CA GLY A 74 -1.81 -9.15 4.75
C GLY A 74 -2.06 -9.16 6.25
N HIS A 75 -1.33 -10.01 6.97
CA HIS A 75 -1.51 -10.14 8.42
C HIS A 75 -1.14 -8.84 9.12
N ARG A 76 -1.92 -8.52 10.15
CA ARG A 76 -1.76 -7.29 10.91
C ARG A 76 -0.36 -7.13 11.48
N GLU A 77 0.23 -8.20 11.96
CA GLU A 77 1.55 -8.16 12.56
C GLU A 77 2.61 -7.65 11.58
N GLN A 78 2.57 -8.16 10.35
CA GLN A 78 3.46 -7.70 9.30
C GLN A 78 3.08 -6.31 8.81
N ALA A 79 1.78 -6.02 8.75
CA ALA A 79 1.31 -4.69 8.36
C ALA A 79 1.87 -3.63 9.32
N GLU A 80 1.85 -3.90 10.62
CA GLU A 80 2.39 -2.98 11.63
C GLU A 80 3.89 -2.78 11.44
N LEU A 81 4.61 -3.86 11.15
CA LEU A 81 6.06 -3.77 10.91
C LEU A 81 6.37 -2.86 9.72
N TYR A 82 5.71 -3.11 8.59
CA TYR A 82 5.96 -2.32 7.38
C TYR A 82 5.50 -0.88 7.55
N TRP A 83 4.35 -0.70 8.21
CA TRP A 83 3.84 0.63 8.52
C TRP A 83 4.86 1.45 9.31
N ASN A 84 5.40 0.85 10.36
CA ASN A 84 6.38 1.52 11.21
C ASN A 84 7.66 1.85 10.43
N GLN A 85 8.10 0.96 9.57
CA GLN A 85 9.30 1.20 8.76
C GLN A 85 9.08 2.32 7.75
N LEU A 86 7.91 2.32 7.08
CA LEU A 86 7.59 3.38 6.12
C LEU A 86 7.43 4.72 6.80
N ASP A 87 6.78 4.74 7.97
CA ASP A 87 6.68 5.94 8.79
C ASP A 87 8.07 6.46 9.16
N GLY A 88 8.98 5.55 9.51
CA GLY A 88 10.37 5.91 9.82
C GLY A 88 11.13 6.48 8.63
N HIS A 89 10.72 6.16 7.41
CA HIS A 89 11.28 6.76 6.20
C HIS A 89 10.69 8.15 5.91
N GLY A 90 9.74 8.61 6.71
CA GLY A 90 9.15 9.92 6.54
C GLY A 90 7.94 9.96 5.62
N LEU A 91 7.40 8.82 5.22
CA LEU A 91 6.18 8.79 4.41
C LEU A 91 4.97 9.16 5.27
N THR A 92 3.96 9.71 4.63
CA THR A 92 2.70 10.04 5.29
C THR A 92 1.80 8.82 5.23
N MET A 93 1.48 8.25 6.38
CA MET A 93 0.77 6.98 6.47
C MET A 93 -0.65 7.17 6.98
N ALA A 94 -1.59 6.42 6.37
CA ALA A 94 -2.93 6.33 6.95
C ALA A 94 -2.87 5.44 8.19
N PRO A 95 -3.71 5.68 9.20
CA PRO A 95 -3.78 4.77 10.35
C PRO A 95 -4.14 3.36 9.91
N LEU A 96 -3.59 2.35 10.58
CA LEU A 96 -4.01 0.97 10.35
C LEU A 96 -5.41 0.77 10.90
N GLY A 97 -6.24 0.16 10.09
CA GLY A 97 -7.64 -0.05 10.42
C GLY A 97 -7.91 -1.15 11.43
#